data_8c23b49c30e14e7d6ff595d87d3e576c
#
_entry.id   8c23b49c30e14e7d6ff595d87d3e576c
#
_cell.length_a   1.000
_cell.length_b   1.000
_cell.length_c   1.000
_cell.angle_alpha   90.00
_cell.angle_beta   90.00
_cell.angle_gamma   90.00
#
_symmetry.space_group_name_H-M   'P 1'
#
loop_
_entity.id
_entity.type
_entity.pdbx_description
1 polymer ?
#
loop_
_entity_poly.entity_id
_entity_poly.type
_entity_poly.pdbx_seq_one_letter_code
_entity_poly.pdbx_strand_id
1 'polypeptide(L)'
;MKRSLLFIFTLLTITLSAVAQPRISSNKETHHFGQIEWKRPVSVEYTNTNTGDKPLVLTNVTTSCACSVANWTKTPIAPGEKGTVSATFDAKALGHFNKSIGIYSNAQPGLVYLNFDGEVVQEIKDFTKTHPYAIGQIRIDRTDIDFPDVHSGEKPVITLGVVNLSDRPYEPVLMHLPPYLKMETNPTVLLKGKKGTITLTLDTKQLMDLGLTQSSVYLARFAGDKVSEENEIPVSAILLPDFSGMTEQDKALAPAIRLSESKIDLSRVLVKKNKARHDIVITNTGKSPLQISKLQVFNPAVGVALKKTILQPGESTRLRVTVLKKNLGKKKRHLRILMITNDPVQPKVEIDVKATSNESHN
;
A
#
# COMPACT_ATOMS: atom_id res chain seq x y z
N MET A 1 -89.31 -39.15 5.14
CA MET A 1 -88.20 -40.05 5.48
C MET A 1 -86.93 -39.48 4.94
N LYS A 2 -86.09 -38.78 5.74
CA LYS A 2 -84.76 -38.29 5.39
C LYS A 2 -83.85 -38.79 6.46
N ARG A 3 -82.90 -39.71 6.09
CA ARG A 3 -81.82 -40.21 6.97
C ARG A 3 -80.67 -39.25 6.87
N SER A 4 -80.35 -38.53 7.97
CA SER A 4 -79.12 -37.75 8.10
C SER A 4 -77.96 -38.71 8.50
N LEU A 5 -76.98 -38.81 7.62
CA LEU A 5 -75.75 -39.52 7.88
C LEU A 5 -74.78 -38.54 8.57
N LEU A 6 -74.50 -38.80 9.85
CA LEU A 6 -73.54 -38.03 10.65
C LEU A 6 -72.13 -38.60 10.35
N PHE A 7 -71.29 -37.88 9.57
CA PHE A 7 -69.87 -38.21 9.41
C PHE A 7 -69.07 -37.68 10.59
N ILE A 8 -68.66 -38.54 11.48
CA ILE A 8 -67.66 -38.23 12.55
C ILE A 8 -66.28 -38.25 11.91
N PHE A 9 -65.71 -37.07 11.67
CA PHE A 9 -64.34 -36.88 11.23
C PHE A 9 -63.41 -36.96 12.43
N THR A 10 -62.84 -38.12 12.69
CA THR A 10 -61.83 -38.33 13.74
C THR A 10 -60.52 -37.76 13.25
N LEU A 11 -60.14 -36.56 13.76
CA LEU A 11 -58.86 -35.91 13.50
C LEU A 11 -57.78 -36.63 14.28
N LEU A 12 -57.04 -37.51 13.61
CA LEU A 12 -55.90 -38.21 14.18
C LEU A 12 -54.69 -37.21 14.24
N THR A 13 -54.55 -36.55 15.37
CA THR A 13 -53.37 -35.72 15.69
C THR A 13 -52.16 -36.61 15.90
N ILE A 14 -51.34 -36.77 14.88
CA ILE A 14 -49.98 -37.36 15.03
C ILE A 14 -49.14 -36.34 15.77
N THR A 15 -48.99 -36.48 17.07
CA THR A 15 -47.97 -35.76 17.86
C THR A 15 -46.61 -36.29 17.47
N LEU A 16 -45.91 -35.55 16.60
CA LEU A 16 -44.46 -35.75 16.43
C LEU A 16 -43.81 -35.46 17.82
N SER A 17 -43.47 -36.49 18.54
CA SER A 17 -42.63 -36.35 19.73
C SER A 17 -41.26 -35.95 19.28
N ALA A 18 -40.95 -34.65 19.31
CA ALA A 18 -39.62 -34.16 19.17
C ALA A 18 -38.79 -34.76 20.32
N VAL A 19 -37.91 -35.70 20.04
CA VAL A 19 -37.03 -36.28 21.04
C VAL A 19 -36.05 -35.20 21.47
N ALA A 20 -36.28 -34.67 22.68
CA ALA A 20 -35.39 -33.69 23.29
C ALA A 20 -33.98 -34.27 23.44
N GLN A 21 -32.98 -33.64 22.80
CA GLN A 21 -31.60 -34.12 22.74
C GLN A 21 -30.60 -32.96 22.87
N PRO A 22 -29.44 -33.18 23.50
CA PRO A 22 -28.37 -32.22 23.46
C PRO A 22 -27.79 -32.15 22.04
N ARG A 23 -27.38 -30.95 21.63
CA ARG A 23 -26.72 -30.71 20.33
C ARG A 23 -25.52 -29.80 20.56
N ILE A 24 -24.41 -30.10 19.87
CA ILE A 24 -23.19 -29.32 19.93
C ILE A 24 -23.01 -28.52 18.65
N SER A 25 -22.73 -27.22 18.80
CA SER A 25 -22.36 -26.33 17.70
C SER A 25 -21.11 -25.58 18.10
N SER A 26 -20.06 -25.66 17.28
CA SER A 26 -18.79 -24.97 17.53
C SER A 26 -18.74 -23.62 16.80
N ASN A 27 -18.06 -22.64 17.37
CA ASN A 27 -17.89 -21.31 16.78
C ASN A 27 -17.05 -21.33 15.50
N LYS A 28 -16.24 -22.38 15.32
CA LYS A 28 -15.43 -22.66 14.10
C LYS A 28 -15.10 -24.15 14.05
N GLU A 29 -14.99 -24.71 12.86
CA GLU A 29 -14.60 -26.11 12.65
C GLU A 29 -13.09 -26.26 12.49
N THR A 30 -12.44 -25.27 11.92
CA THR A 30 -10.99 -25.24 11.69
C THR A 30 -10.39 -23.91 12.18
N HIS A 31 -9.21 -24.00 12.78
CA HIS A 31 -8.40 -22.85 13.14
C HIS A 31 -7.09 -22.88 12.37
N HIS A 32 -6.78 -21.79 11.65
CA HIS A 32 -5.54 -21.65 10.91
C HIS A 32 -4.54 -20.79 11.70
N PHE A 33 -3.44 -21.38 12.16
CA PHE A 33 -2.38 -20.65 12.88
C PHE A 33 -1.47 -19.85 11.94
N GLY A 34 -1.45 -20.18 10.63
CA GLY A 34 -0.42 -19.66 9.73
C GLY A 34 0.97 -20.20 10.09
N GLN A 35 1.97 -19.34 10.04
CA GLN A 35 3.32 -19.72 10.47
C GLN A 35 3.49 -19.54 11.97
N ILE A 36 4.04 -20.56 12.62
CA ILE A 36 4.42 -20.55 14.05
C ILE A 36 5.89 -20.92 14.20
N GLU A 37 6.54 -20.38 15.22
CA GLU A 37 7.97 -20.64 15.43
C GLU A 37 8.21 -22.03 16.05
N TRP A 38 9.30 -22.64 15.62
CA TRP A 38 9.76 -23.91 16.13
C TRP A 38 9.99 -23.88 17.64
N LYS A 39 9.51 -24.95 18.33
CA LYS A 39 9.54 -25.07 19.80
C LYS A 39 8.82 -23.94 20.56
N ARG A 40 7.96 -23.18 19.90
CA ARG A 40 7.02 -22.25 20.55
C ARG A 40 5.62 -22.86 20.53
N PRO A 41 5.16 -23.41 21.65
CA PRO A 41 3.81 -23.97 21.73
C PRO A 41 2.75 -22.91 21.44
N VAL A 42 1.70 -23.32 20.72
CA VAL A 42 0.52 -22.48 20.47
C VAL A 42 -0.72 -23.17 20.96
N SER A 43 -1.71 -22.39 21.39
CA SER A 43 -2.98 -22.91 21.88
C SER A 43 -4.14 -22.38 21.07
N VAL A 44 -5.13 -23.24 20.85
CA VAL A 44 -6.41 -22.88 20.26
C VAL A 44 -7.53 -23.17 21.26
N GLU A 45 -8.52 -22.29 21.29
CA GLU A 45 -9.76 -22.51 22.02
C GLU A 45 -10.95 -22.49 21.05
N TYR A 46 -11.83 -23.46 21.25
CA TYR A 46 -13.10 -23.60 20.57
C TYR A 46 -14.24 -23.41 21.60
N THR A 47 -15.14 -22.52 21.28
CA THR A 47 -16.36 -22.34 22.05
C THR A 47 -17.46 -23.21 21.46
N ASN A 48 -18.00 -24.12 22.26
CA ASN A 48 -19.05 -25.06 21.89
C ASN A 48 -20.33 -24.66 22.58
N THR A 49 -21.38 -24.39 21.83
CA THR A 49 -22.69 -24.02 22.34
C THR A 49 -23.61 -25.24 22.34
N ASN A 50 -24.32 -25.47 23.43
CA ASN A 50 -25.40 -26.44 23.44
C ASN A 50 -26.65 -25.85 22.74
N THR A 51 -26.88 -26.24 21.50
CA THR A 51 -28.05 -25.81 20.72
C THR A 51 -29.25 -26.77 20.83
N GLY A 52 -29.13 -27.78 21.67
CA GLY A 52 -30.24 -28.69 22.04
C GLY A 52 -31.02 -28.18 23.22
N ASP A 53 -31.94 -29.03 23.66
CA ASP A 53 -32.90 -28.73 24.74
C ASP A 53 -32.65 -29.56 26.05
N LYS A 54 -31.57 -30.37 26.04
CA LYS A 54 -31.08 -31.09 27.23
C LYS A 54 -29.61 -30.74 27.51
N PRO A 55 -29.15 -30.92 28.79
CA PRO A 55 -27.75 -30.68 29.14
C PRO A 55 -26.79 -31.48 28.28
N LEU A 56 -25.81 -30.77 27.68
CA LEU A 56 -24.71 -31.34 26.91
C LEU A 56 -23.55 -31.69 27.85
N VAL A 57 -23.08 -32.93 27.80
CA VAL A 57 -21.95 -33.42 28.60
C VAL A 57 -20.83 -33.82 27.62
N LEU A 58 -19.67 -33.17 27.76
CA LEU A 58 -18.46 -33.56 27.04
C LEU A 58 -17.78 -34.68 27.85
N THR A 59 -17.85 -35.92 27.35
CA THR A 59 -17.38 -37.11 28.08
C THR A 59 -15.91 -37.35 27.96
N ASN A 60 -15.33 -37.03 26.77
CA ASN A 60 -13.90 -37.15 26.50
C ASN A 60 -13.48 -36.24 25.36
N VAL A 61 -12.20 -35.81 25.35
CA VAL A 61 -11.57 -35.07 24.25
C VAL A 61 -10.24 -35.72 23.93
N THR A 62 -10.06 -36.08 22.66
CA THR A 62 -8.83 -36.71 22.14
C THR A 62 -8.18 -35.82 21.10
N THR A 63 -6.87 -35.97 20.93
CA THR A 63 -6.11 -35.28 19.89
C THR A 63 -5.48 -36.32 18.94
N SER A 64 -5.31 -35.95 17.67
CA SER A 64 -4.76 -36.85 16.62
C SER A 64 -3.27 -37.17 16.79
N CYS A 65 -2.55 -36.54 17.75
CA CYS A 65 -1.16 -36.82 18.04
C CYS A 65 -0.83 -36.56 19.52
N ALA A 66 0.21 -37.23 20.02
CA ALA A 66 0.76 -37.06 21.36
C ALA A 66 1.42 -35.67 21.59
N CYS A 67 1.63 -34.90 20.53
CA CYS A 67 2.19 -33.55 20.56
C CYS A 67 1.16 -32.46 20.91
N SER A 68 -0.11 -32.85 21.21
CA SER A 68 -1.18 -31.95 21.59
C SER A 68 -1.80 -32.37 22.92
N VAL A 69 -2.04 -31.40 23.79
CA VAL A 69 -2.74 -31.61 25.07
C VAL A 69 -4.08 -30.89 24.99
N ALA A 70 -5.16 -31.60 25.33
CA ALA A 70 -6.50 -31.05 25.33
C ALA A 70 -7.02 -30.78 26.74
N ASN A 71 -7.78 -29.70 26.91
CA ASN A 71 -8.55 -29.38 28.08
C ASN A 71 -9.96 -28.96 27.68
N TRP A 72 -10.98 -29.23 28.52
CA TRP A 72 -12.38 -28.94 28.20
C TRP A 72 -13.26 -28.76 29.40
N THR A 73 -14.43 -28.12 29.20
CA THR A 73 -15.47 -27.97 30.23
C THR A 73 -15.98 -29.32 30.69
N LYS A 74 -15.80 -29.63 31.99
CA LYS A 74 -16.18 -30.91 32.62
C LYS A 74 -17.60 -30.93 33.16
N THR A 75 -18.19 -29.74 33.42
CA THR A 75 -19.56 -29.60 33.93
C THR A 75 -20.58 -29.71 32.81
N PRO A 76 -21.79 -30.22 33.07
CA PRO A 76 -22.87 -30.19 32.08
C PRO A 76 -23.17 -28.77 31.58
N ILE A 77 -23.30 -28.58 30.30
CA ILE A 77 -23.58 -27.32 29.62
C ILE A 77 -25.10 -27.24 29.39
N ALA A 78 -25.77 -26.29 30.03
CA ALA A 78 -27.22 -26.12 29.92
C ALA A 78 -27.63 -25.72 28.48
N PRO A 79 -28.90 -25.92 28.07
CA PRO A 79 -29.41 -25.42 26.80
C PRO A 79 -29.12 -23.92 26.60
N GLY A 80 -28.55 -23.56 25.46
CA GLY A 80 -28.13 -22.21 25.09
C GLY A 80 -26.80 -21.76 25.71
N GLU A 81 -26.25 -22.48 26.68
CA GLU A 81 -24.98 -22.15 27.33
C GLU A 81 -23.76 -22.65 26.52
N LYS A 82 -22.58 -22.14 26.93
CA LYS A 82 -21.31 -22.39 26.22
C LYS A 82 -20.33 -23.17 27.12
N GLY A 83 -19.61 -24.09 26.47
CA GLY A 83 -18.45 -24.75 27.05
C GLY A 83 -17.23 -24.54 26.13
N THR A 84 -16.05 -24.73 26.66
CA THR A 84 -14.79 -24.59 25.92
C THR A 84 -14.08 -25.92 25.74
N VAL A 85 -13.40 -26.06 24.61
CA VAL A 85 -12.41 -27.09 24.34
C VAL A 85 -11.14 -26.40 23.84
N SER A 86 -10.03 -26.60 24.52
CA SER A 86 -8.73 -26.04 24.12
C SER A 86 -7.72 -27.14 23.87
N ALA A 87 -6.79 -26.87 22.92
CA ALA A 87 -5.66 -27.73 22.68
C ALA A 87 -4.40 -26.91 22.53
N THR A 88 -3.29 -27.45 23.06
CA THR A 88 -1.95 -26.86 22.91
C THR A 88 -1.09 -27.77 22.06
N PHE A 89 -0.53 -27.21 21.00
CA PHE A 89 0.38 -27.89 20.08
C PHE A 89 1.82 -27.48 20.38
N ASP A 90 2.75 -28.43 20.49
CA ASP A 90 4.11 -28.22 21.00
C ASP A 90 5.11 -27.68 19.96
N ALA A 91 4.74 -27.63 18.69
CA ALA A 91 5.54 -27.10 17.57
C ALA A 91 6.97 -27.68 17.43
N LYS A 92 7.23 -28.93 17.85
CA LYS A 92 8.57 -29.53 17.84
C LYS A 92 9.03 -30.03 16.47
N ALA A 93 8.14 -30.29 15.53
CA ALA A 93 8.46 -30.73 14.18
C ALA A 93 8.28 -29.56 13.18
N LEU A 94 9.33 -29.29 12.37
CA LEU A 94 9.27 -28.31 11.29
C LEU A 94 8.36 -28.80 10.15
N GLY A 95 7.72 -27.84 9.45
CA GLY A 95 6.88 -28.09 8.29
C GLY A 95 5.39 -27.95 8.56
N HIS A 96 4.58 -28.29 7.58
CA HIS A 96 3.13 -28.21 7.67
C HIS A 96 2.55 -29.23 8.65
N PHE A 97 1.55 -28.82 9.38
CA PHE A 97 0.76 -29.68 10.25
C PHE A 97 -0.73 -29.48 10.03
N ASN A 98 -1.48 -30.56 10.17
CA ASN A 98 -2.94 -30.59 10.24
C ASN A 98 -3.31 -31.57 11.35
N LYS A 99 -4.03 -31.09 12.36
CA LYS A 99 -4.36 -31.85 13.56
C LYS A 99 -5.85 -31.78 13.82
N SER A 100 -6.40 -32.85 14.39
CA SER A 100 -7.80 -32.91 14.78
C SER A 100 -7.97 -33.14 16.27
N ILE A 101 -9.07 -32.63 16.80
CA ILE A 101 -9.58 -32.82 18.14
C ILE A 101 -10.90 -33.54 18.03
N GLY A 102 -11.01 -34.75 18.58
CA GLY A 102 -12.26 -35.50 18.66
C GLY A 102 -12.97 -35.17 19.98
N ILE A 103 -14.17 -34.64 19.92
CA ILE A 103 -15.02 -34.33 21.07
C ILE A 103 -16.10 -35.40 21.19
N TYR A 104 -16.04 -36.19 22.23
CA TYR A 104 -17.06 -37.19 22.59
C TYR A 104 -18.09 -36.55 23.54
N SER A 105 -19.36 -36.74 23.26
CA SER A 105 -20.44 -36.16 24.04
C SER A 105 -21.69 -37.04 24.03
N ASN A 106 -22.68 -36.67 24.83
CA ASN A 106 -24.04 -37.27 24.80
C ASN A 106 -24.93 -36.67 23.68
N ALA A 107 -24.40 -35.81 22.82
CA ALA A 107 -25.13 -35.25 21.68
C ALA A 107 -25.28 -36.23 20.51
N GLN A 108 -26.06 -35.85 19.49
CA GLN A 108 -26.15 -36.56 18.22
C GLN A 108 -25.59 -35.63 17.11
N PRO A 109 -24.50 -36.02 16.41
CA PRO A 109 -23.66 -37.20 16.61
C PRO A 109 -22.85 -37.16 17.91
N GLY A 110 -22.56 -38.31 18.50
CA GLY A 110 -21.82 -38.43 19.76
C GLY A 110 -20.32 -38.10 19.66
N LEU A 111 -19.82 -37.88 18.44
CA LEU A 111 -18.43 -37.52 18.16
C LEU A 111 -18.40 -36.42 17.10
N VAL A 112 -17.73 -35.32 17.42
CA VAL A 112 -17.49 -34.18 16.51
C VAL A 112 -16.00 -33.93 16.43
N TYR A 113 -15.51 -33.60 15.22
CA TYR A 113 -14.11 -33.24 15.00
C TYR A 113 -13.96 -31.75 14.77
N LEU A 114 -12.98 -31.15 15.47
CA LEU A 114 -12.49 -29.80 15.23
C LEU A 114 -11.04 -29.89 14.75
N ASN A 115 -10.62 -29.00 13.88
CA ASN A 115 -9.29 -29.07 13.27
C ASN A 115 -8.50 -27.80 13.51
N PHE A 116 -7.18 -27.92 13.51
CA PHE A 116 -6.26 -26.81 13.43
C PHE A 116 -5.06 -27.16 12.57
N ASP A 117 -4.56 -26.18 11.84
CA ASP A 117 -3.45 -26.35 10.92
C ASP A 117 -2.50 -25.15 10.93
N GLY A 118 -1.36 -25.32 10.27
CA GLY A 118 -0.35 -24.28 10.11
C GLY A 118 0.96 -24.82 9.58
N GLU A 119 1.99 -24.03 9.70
CA GLU A 119 3.36 -24.37 9.32
C GLU A 119 4.32 -24.01 10.46
N VAL A 120 5.08 -24.97 10.97
CA VAL A 120 6.17 -24.73 11.93
C VAL A 120 7.41 -24.31 11.15
N VAL A 121 7.88 -23.09 11.37
CA VAL A 121 9.08 -22.53 10.74
C VAL A 121 10.15 -22.28 11.80
N GLN A 122 11.41 -22.30 11.40
CA GLN A 122 12.52 -22.06 12.32
C GLN A 122 12.49 -20.65 12.89
N GLU A 123 12.05 -19.67 12.09
CA GLU A 123 11.93 -18.25 12.44
C GLU A 123 10.82 -17.61 11.61
N ILE A 124 9.95 -16.85 12.25
CA ILE A 124 8.97 -16.00 11.54
C ILE A 124 9.67 -14.71 11.15
N LYS A 125 9.88 -14.52 9.85
CA LYS A 125 10.51 -13.31 9.31
C LYS A 125 9.48 -12.20 9.17
N ASP A 126 9.58 -11.20 10.03
CA ASP A 126 8.82 -9.97 9.89
C ASP A 126 9.55 -8.99 8.95
N PHE A 127 8.97 -8.78 7.78
CA PHE A 127 9.50 -7.84 6.80
C PHE A 127 8.85 -6.45 6.87
N THR A 128 7.87 -6.23 7.75
CA THR A 128 7.12 -4.96 7.81
C THR A 128 7.99 -3.75 8.12
N LYS A 129 9.06 -3.93 8.90
CA LYS A 129 10.01 -2.86 9.21
C LYS A 129 10.93 -2.48 8.06
N THR A 130 11.32 -3.44 7.22
CA THR A 130 12.27 -3.21 6.11
C THR A 130 11.58 -3.02 4.77
N HIS A 131 10.39 -3.61 4.58
CA HIS A 131 9.57 -3.54 3.37
C HIS A 131 8.12 -3.27 3.80
N PRO A 132 7.82 -2.03 4.24
CA PRO A 132 6.54 -1.70 4.87
C PRO A 132 5.34 -1.76 3.93
N TYR A 133 5.57 -1.62 2.63
CA TYR A 133 4.49 -1.52 1.65
C TYR A 133 4.18 -2.88 1.04
N ALA A 134 2.90 -3.16 0.82
CA ALA A 134 2.44 -4.41 0.23
C ALA A 134 1.75 -4.15 -1.11
N ILE A 135 2.15 -4.91 -2.13
CA ILE A 135 1.50 -5.00 -3.44
C ILE A 135 1.07 -6.47 -3.63
N GLY A 136 -0.16 -6.79 -3.24
CA GLY A 136 -0.62 -8.16 -3.10
C GLY A 136 0.22 -8.93 -2.06
N GLN A 137 0.81 -10.04 -2.46
CA GLN A 137 1.72 -10.85 -1.62
C GLN A 137 3.21 -10.48 -1.78
N ILE A 138 3.51 -9.42 -2.49
CA ILE A 138 4.86 -8.87 -2.62
C ILE A 138 4.99 -7.67 -1.69
N ARG A 139 6.09 -7.57 -0.96
CA ARG A 139 6.39 -6.38 -0.16
C ARG A 139 7.56 -5.62 -0.76
N ILE A 140 7.51 -4.30 -0.66
CA ILE A 140 8.52 -3.39 -1.19
C ILE A 140 8.97 -2.39 -0.10
N ASP A 141 10.17 -1.83 -0.27
CA ASP A 141 10.76 -0.91 0.68
C ASP A 141 10.32 0.56 0.47
N ARG A 142 9.81 0.91 -0.71
CA ARG A 142 9.32 2.25 -1.09
C ARG A 142 8.16 2.20 -2.06
N THR A 143 7.39 3.27 -2.14
CA THR A 143 6.19 3.38 -3.02
C THR A 143 6.42 4.24 -4.24
N ASP A 144 7.56 4.89 -4.35
CA ASP A 144 7.92 5.81 -5.43
C ASP A 144 9.41 5.69 -5.75
N ILE A 145 9.78 6.06 -6.95
CA ILE A 145 11.16 6.10 -7.44
C ILE A 145 11.44 7.52 -7.87
N ASP A 146 12.15 8.26 -7.00
CA ASP A 146 12.51 9.65 -7.23
C ASP A 146 14.02 9.75 -7.45
N PHE A 147 14.41 9.91 -8.71
CA PHE A 147 15.80 10.10 -9.07
C PHE A 147 16.29 11.49 -8.60
N PRO A 148 17.56 11.62 -8.19
CA PRO A 148 18.11 12.93 -7.89
C PRO A 148 18.06 13.85 -9.13
N ASP A 149 18.31 15.14 -8.93
CA ASP A 149 18.53 16.05 -10.05
C ASP A 149 19.72 15.54 -10.88
N VAL A 150 19.55 15.46 -12.21
CA VAL A 150 20.49 14.83 -13.13
C VAL A 150 20.84 15.71 -14.29
N HIS A 151 22.04 15.52 -14.85
CA HIS A 151 22.48 16.17 -16.08
C HIS A 151 22.46 15.19 -17.25
N SER A 152 22.43 15.73 -18.47
CA SER A 152 22.44 14.90 -19.68
C SER A 152 23.73 14.07 -19.76
N GLY A 153 23.60 12.77 -20.01
CA GLY A 153 24.71 11.82 -20.07
C GLY A 153 24.94 11.02 -18.79
N GLU A 154 24.40 11.44 -17.66
CA GLU A 154 24.43 10.68 -16.41
C GLU A 154 23.53 9.43 -16.47
N LYS A 155 23.88 8.43 -15.66
CA LYS A 155 23.13 7.18 -15.53
C LYS A 155 22.93 6.84 -14.07
N PRO A 156 22.14 7.62 -13.32
CA PRO A 156 21.88 7.33 -11.92
C PRO A 156 21.10 6.01 -11.76
N VAL A 157 21.32 5.38 -10.62
CA VAL A 157 20.76 4.08 -10.28
C VAL A 157 19.98 4.18 -8.99
N ILE A 158 18.79 3.61 -8.97
CA ILE A 158 17.98 3.42 -7.76
C ILE A 158 17.64 1.94 -7.63
N THR A 159 17.69 1.44 -6.41
CA THR A 159 17.25 0.08 -6.07
C THR A 159 15.92 0.11 -5.34
N LEU A 160 15.03 -0.79 -5.72
CA LEU A 160 13.76 -1.11 -5.04
C LEU A 160 13.93 -2.48 -4.39
N GLY A 161 13.86 -2.53 -3.07
CA GLY A 161 13.88 -3.78 -2.32
C GLY A 161 12.53 -4.49 -2.44
N VAL A 162 12.58 -5.80 -2.70
CA VAL A 162 11.38 -6.63 -2.84
C VAL A 162 11.47 -7.90 -1.99
N VAL A 163 10.33 -8.37 -1.49
CA VAL A 163 10.19 -9.65 -0.76
C VAL A 163 9.00 -10.41 -1.32
N ASN A 164 9.19 -11.67 -1.63
CA ASN A 164 8.10 -12.56 -2.00
C ASN A 164 7.51 -13.24 -0.76
N LEU A 165 6.25 -12.97 -0.44
CA LEU A 165 5.49 -13.68 0.61
C LEU A 165 4.49 -14.67 0.04
N SER A 166 4.41 -14.81 -1.29
CA SER A 166 3.56 -15.81 -1.93
C SER A 166 4.13 -17.22 -1.79
N ASP A 167 3.29 -18.23 -1.92
CA ASP A 167 3.69 -19.65 -1.89
C ASP A 167 4.37 -20.11 -3.20
N ARG A 168 4.46 -19.25 -4.22
CA ARG A 168 5.04 -19.56 -5.53
C ARG A 168 6.35 -18.82 -5.73
N PRO A 169 7.29 -19.37 -6.51
CA PRO A 169 8.43 -18.60 -7.01
C PRO A 169 7.96 -17.35 -7.75
N TYR A 170 8.63 -16.24 -7.51
CA TYR A 170 8.27 -14.93 -8.04
C TYR A 170 9.42 -14.33 -8.83
N GLU A 171 9.14 -13.92 -10.05
CA GLU A 171 10.04 -13.17 -10.93
C GLU A 171 9.59 -11.69 -10.91
N PRO A 172 10.38 -10.78 -10.30
CA PRO A 172 10.03 -9.37 -10.28
C PRO A 172 10.02 -8.77 -11.71
N VAL A 173 8.90 -8.19 -12.09
CA VAL A 173 8.72 -7.53 -13.40
C VAL A 173 8.07 -6.17 -13.18
N LEU A 174 8.63 -5.13 -13.78
CA LEU A 174 7.99 -3.82 -13.90
C LEU A 174 7.37 -3.69 -15.29
N MET A 175 6.06 -3.60 -15.32
CA MET A 175 5.30 -3.36 -16.55
C MET A 175 5.33 -1.87 -16.91
N HIS A 176 5.13 -1.54 -18.19
CA HIS A 176 5.17 -0.19 -18.76
C HIS A 176 6.47 0.57 -18.49
N LEU A 177 7.59 -0.15 -18.51
CA LEU A 177 8.90 0.45 -18.31
C LEU A 177 9.20 1.44 -19.46
N PRO A 178 9.42 2.76 -19.14
CA PRO A 178 9.74 3.74 -20.17
C PRO A 178 11.09 3.45 -20.84
N PRO A 179 11.31 3.88 -22.10
CA PRO A 179 12.56 3.61 -22.84
C PRO A 179 13.83 4.14 -22.14
N TYR A 180 13.69 5.21 -21.37
CA TYR A 180 14.81 5.81 -20.63
C TYR A 180 15.14 5.07 -19.30
N LEU A 181 14.40 4.01 -18.94
CA LEU A 181 14.69 3.17 -17.79
C LEU A 181 15.14 1.78 -18.22
N LYS A 182 16.18 1.28 -17.57
CA LYS A 182 16.60 -0.12 -17.63
C LYS A 182 16.39 -0.77 -16.28
N MET A 183 15.93 -2.02 -16.29
CA MET A 183 15.66 -2.80 -15.09
C MET A 183 16.55 -4.04 -15.06
N GLU A 184 17.11 -4.33 -13.88
CA GLU A 184 17.79 -5.58 -13.56
C GLU A 184 17.28 -6.10 -12.22
N THR A 185 17.24 -7.42 -12.07
CA THR A 185 16.76 -8.07 -10.83
C THR A 185 17.83 -8.98 -10.24
N ASN A 186 17.96 -8.97 -8.92
CA ASN A 186 18.88 -9.85 -8.22
C ASN A 186 18.26 -10.35 -6.89
N PRO A 187 18.05 -11.68 -6.74
CA PRO A 187 18.10 -12.70 -7.78
C PRO A 187 16.94 -12.57 -8.77
N THR A 188 17.01 -13.23 -9.92
CA THR A 188 15.96 -13.22 -10.95
C THR A 188 14.68 -13.88 -10.48
N VAL A 189 14.78 -14.86 -9.58
CA VAL A 189 13.63 -15.59 -8.99
C VAL A 189 13.72 -15.53 -7.47
N LEU A 190 12.64 -15.12 -6.85
CA LEU A 190 12.48 -15.04 -5.40
C LEU A 190 11.58 -16.17 -4.89
N LEU A 191 12.11 -17.06 -4.08
CA LEU A 191 11.32 -18.05 -3.34
C LEU A 191 10.58 -17.38 -2.18
N LYS A 192 9.56 -18.05 -1.62
CA LYS A 192 8.80 -17.58 -0.45
C LYS A 192 9.72 -17.12 0.69
N GLY A 193 9.47 -15.95 1.24
CA GLY A 193 10.24 -15.37 2.34
C GLY A 193 11.65 -14.92 1.96
N LYS A 194 12.00 -14.84 0.66
CA LYS A 194 13.30 -14.34 0.20
C LYS A 194 13.20 -12.90 -0.27
N LYS A 195 14.29 -12.17 0.01
CA LYS A 195 14.51 -10.79 -0.43
C LYS A 195 15.24 -10.77 -1.75
N GLY A 196 15.00 -9.72 -2.53
CA GLY A 196 15.77 -9.37 -3.72
C GLY A 196 15.71 -7.87 -3.97
N THR A 197 16.32 -7.45 -5.05
CA THR A 197 16.37 -6.07 -5.49
C THR A 197 15.98 -5.95 -6.95
N ILE A 198 15.23 -4.90 -7.27
CA ILE A 198 15.05 -4.40 -8.63
C ILE A 198 15.94 -3.15 -8.74
N THR A 199 16.91 -3.19 -9.63
CA THR A 199 17.79 -2.07 -9.93
C THR A 199 17.28 -1.35 -11.14
N LEU A 200 17.02 -0.05 -11.02
CA LEU A 200 16.60 0.84 -12.10
C LEU A 200 17.72 1.80 -12.46
N THR A 201 18.14 1.79 -13.71
CA THR A 201 19.12 2.72 -14.26
C THR A 201 18.41 3.69 -15.19
N LEU A 202 18.52 5.00 -14.91
CA LEU A 202 18.00 6.07 -15.75
C LEU A 202 19.04 6.45 -16.81
N ASP A 203 18.71 6.32 -18.09
CA ASP A 203 19.52 6.85 -19.20
C ASP A 203 19.03 8.27 -19.53
N THR A 204 19.70 9.28 -18.97
CA THR A 204 19.30 10.68 -19.11
C THR A 204 19.41 11.21 -20.54
N LYS A 205 20.18 10.57 -21.44
CA LYS A 205 20.24 10.93 -22.87
C LYS A 205 18.93 10.67 -23.61
N GLN A 206 18.06 9.82 -23.04
CA GLN A 206 16.76 9.50 -23.60
C GLN A 206 15.63 10.39 -23.01
N LEU A 207 15.94 11.26 -22.06
CA LEU A 207 14.99 12.28 -21.60
C LEU A 207 14.91 13.40 -22.66
N MET A 208 13.71 13.65 -23.16
CA MET A 208 13.49 14.57 -24.29
C MET A 208 13.62 16.04 -23.92
N ASP A 209 13.26 16.38 -22.67
CA ASP A 209 13.09 17.76 -22.21
C ASP A 209 13.77 18.03 -20.87
N LEU A 210 14.27 19.23 -20.69
CA LEU A 210 14.69 19.74 -19.38
C LEU A 210 13.50 19.85 -18.41
N GLY A 211 13.80 19.76 -17.11
CA GLY A 211 12.84 19.83 -16.03
C GLY A 211 12.33 18.46 -15.60
N LEU A 212 11.16 18.44 -14.94
CA LEU A 212 10.59 17.25 -14.36
C LEU A 212 9.93 16.38 -15.43
N THR A 213 10.40 15.14 -15.53
CA THR A 213 9.75 14.04 -16.22
C THR A 213 9.10 13.14 -15.16
N GLN A 214 7.83 12.81 -15.37
CA GLN A 214 7.07 11.88 -14.50
C GLN A 214 6.44 10.79 -15.36
N SER A 215 6.51 9.57 -14.85
CA SER A 215 5.84 8.40 -15.41
C SER A 215 5.44 7.45 -14.29
N SER A 216 4.80 6.33 -14.64
CA SER A 216 4.51 5.25 -13.72
C SER A 216 4.97 3.93 -14.29
N VAL A 217 5.55 3.10 -13.45
CA VAL A 217 5.79 1.69 -13.70
C VAL A 217 4.89 0.87 -12.80
N TYR A 218 4.64 -0.39 -13.12
CA TYR A 218 3.69 -1.22 -12.37
C TYR A 218 4.35 -2.54 -12.00
N LEU A 219 4.44 -2.82 -10.71
CA LEU A 219 5.02 -4.07 -10.24
C LEU A 219 4.02 -5.22 -10.46
N ALA A 220 4.36 -6.17 -11.33
CA ALA A 220 3.55 -7.36 -11.51
C ALA A 220 3.54 -8.21 -10.24
N ARG A 221 2.36 -8.53 -9.70
CA ARG A 221 2.18 -9.38 -8.50
C ARG A 221 2.37 -10.85 -8.79
N PHE A 222 2.14 -11.23 -10.06
CA PHE A 222 2.27 -12.60 -10.61
C PHE A 222 2.36 -12.54 -12.14
N ALA A 223 2.72 -13.64 -12.77
CA ALA A 223 2.79 -13.74 -14.23
C ALA A 223 1.41 -13.49 -14.87
N GLY A 224 1.33 -12.54 -15.80
CA GLY A 224 0.08 -12.13 -16.46
C GLY A 224 -0.77 -11.13 -15.67
N ASP A 225 -0.21 -10.50 -14.63
CA ASP A 225 -0.89 -9.41 -13.91
C ASP A 225 -1.18 -8.21 -14.81
N LYS A 226 -2.13 -7.38 -14.41
CA LYS A 226 -2.55 -6.18 -15.14
C LYS A 226 -2.18 -4.93 -14.34
N VAL A 227 -1.99 -3.83 -15.06
CA VAL A 227 -1.77 -2.50 -14.47
C VAL A 227 -3.02 -2.02 -13.72
N SER A 228 -2.82 -1.45 -12.53
CA SER A 228 -3.87 -0.90 -11.68
C SER A 228 -3.24 0.12 -10.71
N GLU A 229 -4.07 0.92 -10.05
CA GLU A 229 -3.60 1.83 -8.98
C GLU A 229 -2.93 1.09 -7.81
N GLU A 230 -3.27 -0.19 -7.59
CA GLU A 230 -2.75 -1.00 -6.48
C GLU A 230 -1.29 -1.44 -6.68
N ASN A 231 -0.82 -1.50 -7.93
CA ASN A 231 0.54 -1.93 -8.26
C ASN A 231 1.35 -0.83 -8.97
N GLU A 232 0.85 0.40 -8.97
CA GLU A 232 1.50 1.57 -9.53
C GLU A 232 2.66 2.05 -8.64
N ILE A 233 3.78 2.35 -9.27
CA ILE A 233 4.96 2.96 -8.65
C ILE A 233 5.31 4.19 -9.50
N PRO A 234 5.03 5.41 -9.00
CA PRO A 234 5.44 6.64 -9.67
C PRO A 234 6.96 6.75 -9.78
N VAL A 235 7.41 7.27 -10.91
CA VAL A 235 8.82 7.53 -11.19
C VAL A 235 8.98 8.99 -11.59
N SER A 236 9.94 9.68 -10.98
CA SER A 236 10.27 11.07 -11.32
C SER A 236 11.78 11.30 -11.47
N ALA A 237 12.13 12.24 -12.33
CA ALA A 237 13.50 12.73 -12.53
C ALA A 237 13.46 14.17 -13.01
N ILE A 238 14.40 15.00 -12.55
CA ILE A 238 14.57 16.38 -13.01
C ILE A 238 15.86 16.47 -13.84
N LEU A 239 15.71 16.70 -15.15
CA LEU A 239 16.83 16.92 -16.05
C LEU A 239 17.24 18.39 -16.03
N LEU A 240 18.50 18.65 -15.68
CA LEU A 240 19.11 19.98 -15.66
C LEU A 240 20.03 20.17 -16.87
N PRO A 241 20.34 21.43 -17.25
CA PRO A 241 21.37 21.73 -18.23
C PRO A 241 22.72 21.18 -17.79
N ASP A 242 23.53 20.77 -18.76
CA ASP A 242 24.90 20.33 -18.50
C ASP A 242 25.86 21.52 -18.52
N PHE A 243 26.64 21.68 -17.44
CA PHE A 243 27.65 22.71 -17.27
C PHE A 243 29.07 22.14 -17.15
N SER A 244 29.24 20.84 -17.39
CA SER A 244 30.53 20.15 -17.22
C SER A 244 31.65 20.69 -18.10
N GLY A 245 31.32 21.31 -19.24
CA GLY A 245 32.27 21.94 -20.15
C GLY A 245 32.65 23.38 -19.82
N MET A 246 32.07 24.00 -18.76
CA MET A 246 32.35 25.40 -18.42
C MET A 246 33.70 25.57 -17.73
N THR A 247 34.48 26.53 -18.17
CA THR A 247 35.71 26.98 -17.50
C THR A 247 35.37 27.90 -16.34
N GLU A 248 36.31 28.16 -15.43
CA GLU A 248 36.13 29.13 -14.32
C GLU A 248 35.81 30.55 -14.85
N GLN A 249 36.37 30.90 -16.01
CA GLN A 249 36.13 32.17 -16.67
C GLN A 249 34.67 32.23 -17.18
N ASP A 250 34.17 31.13 -17.79
CA ASP A 250 32.78 31.04 -18.23
C ASP A 250 31.81 31.17 -17.04
N LYS A 251 32.10 30.53 -15.91
CA LYS A 251 31.32 30.65 -14.67
C LYS A 251 31.32 32.07 -14.13
N ALA A 252 32.47 32.77 -14.18
CA ALA A 252 32.57 34.17 -13.72
C ALA A 252 31.80 35.16 -14.60
N LEU A 253 31.48 34.77 -15.83
CA LEU A 253 30.72 35.54 -16.81
C LEU A 253 29.28 35.00 -16.96
N ALA A 254 28.91 33.98 -16.22
CA ALA A 254 27.61 33.30 -16.36
C ALA A 254 26.42 34.22 -16.03
N PRO A 255 25.23 33.87 -16.53
CA PRO A 255 23.98 34.49 -16.06
C PRO A 255 23.75 34.15 -14.60
N ALA A 256 23.01 35.00 -13.88
CA ALA A 256 22.62 34.74 -12.52
C ALA A 256 21.16 35.16 -12.30
N ILE A 257 20.35 34.22 -11.90
CA ILE A 257 18.91 34.47 -11.65
C ILE A 257 18.70 35.03 -10.24
N ARG A 258 17.87 36.04 -10.14
CA ARG A 258 17.36 36.56 -8.88
C ARG A 258 15.86 36.73 -8.94
N LEU A 259 15.15 36.19 -7.95
CA LEU A 259 13.72 36.39 -7.78
C LEU A 259 13.46 37.40 -6.68
N SER A 260 12.37 38.21 -6.81
CA SER A 260 11.89 39.05 -5.71
C SER A 260 11.47 38.21 -4.52
N GLU A 261 10.94 37.00 -4.76
CA GLU A 261 10.51 36.06 -3.74
C GLU A 261 10.36 34.64 -4.35
N SER A 262 10.59 33.62 -3.55
CA SER A 262 10.43 32.21 -3.92
C SER A 262 9.26 31.52 -3.18
N LYS A 263 8.58 32.23 -2.28
CA LYS A 263 7.42 31.74 -1.52
C LYS A 263 6.32 32.77 -1.53
N ILE A 264 5.13 32.41 -1.99
CA ILE A 264 3.96 33.29 -2.03
C ILE A 264 2.77 32.67 -1.30
N ASP A 265 2.04 33.45 -0.53
CA ASP A 265 0.79 33.02 0.13
C ASP A 265 -0.41 33.78 -0.43
N LEU A 266 -1.25 33.09 -1.17
CA LEU A 266 -2.45 33.62 -1.80
C LEU A 266 -3.74 33.26 -1.05
N SER A 267 -3.63 32.59 0.09
CA SER A 267 -4.78 32.09 0.86
C SER A 267 -5.76 33.20 1.23
N ARG A 268 -5.25 34.33 1.77
CA ARG A 268 -6.10 35.48 2.18
C ARG A 268 -6.93 36.08 1.03
N VAL A 269 -6.36 36.07 -0.18
CA VAL A 269 -7.07 36.61 -1.38
C VAL A 269 -8.14 35.61 -1.81
N LEU A 270 -7.86 34.30 -1.74
CA LEU A 270 -8.76 33.22 -2.18
C LEU A 270 -9.94 33.00 -1.23
N VAL A 271 -9.84 33.42 0.03
CA VAL A 271 -11.02 33.46 0.92
C VAL A 271 -12.12 34.34 0.32
N LYS A 272 -11.74 35.51 -0.18
CA LYS A 272 -12.68 36.54 -0.67
C LYS A 272 -12.95 36.49 -2.18
N LYS A 273 -12.07 35.88 -2.97
CA LYS A 273 -12.14 35.87 -4.44
C LYS A 273 -11.97 34.46 -5.01
N ASN A 274 -12.55 34.21 -6.16
CA ASN A 274 -12.41 32.91 -6.88
C ASN A 274 -11.09 32.80 -7.65
N LYS A 275 -10.30 33.86 -7.70
CA LYS A 275 -9.03 33.95 -8.42
C LYS A 275 -8.08 34.87 -7.68
N ALA A 276 -6.86 34.41 -7.46
CA ALA A 276 -5.75 35.22 -6.95
C ALA A 276 -4.66 35.35 -8.01
N ARG A 277 -3.99 36.52 -8.04
CA ARG A 277 -2.83 36.77 -8.90
C ARG A 277 -1.73 37.42 -8.09
N HIS A 278 -0.48 37.05 -8.43
CA HIS A 278 0.72 37.62 -7.86
C HIS A 278 1.82 37.66 -8.92
N ASP A 279 2.57 38.76 -8.95
CA ASP A 279 3.64 38.95 -9.94
C ASP A 279 4.99 38.89 -9.19
N ILE A 280 5.83 37.92 -9.58
CA ILE A 280 7.21 37.73 -9.09
C ILE A 280 8.13 38.37 -10.11
N VAL A 281 9.03 39.24 -9.69
CA VAL A 281 10.05 39.85 -10.56
C VAL A 281 11.23 38.91 -10.65
N ILE A 282 11.63 38.56 -11.88
CA ILE A 282 12.82 37.79 -12.20
C ILE A 282 13.83 38.78 -12.82
N THR A 283 15.03 38.83 -12.28
CA THR A 283 16.11 39.69 -12.75
C THR A 283 17.33 38.86 -13.08
N ASN A 284 17.97 39.16 -14.21
CA ASN A 284 19.32 38.64 -14.50
C ASN A 284 20.35 39.58 -13.85
N THR A 285 21.00 39.11 -12.79
CA THR A 285 22.09 39.84 -12.11
C THR A 285 23.47 39.42 -12.56
N GLY A 286 23.56 38.45 -13.50
CA GLY A 286 24.80 37.96 -14.09
C GLY A 286 25.31 38.84 -15.25
N LYS A 287 26.32 38.30 -15.95
CA LYS A 287 27.02 39.02 -17.02
C LYS A 287 26.70 38.53 -18.43
N SER A 288 26.03 37.38 -18.56
CA SER A 288 25.58 36.78 -19.81
C SER A 288 24.05 36.69 -19.85
N PRO A 289 23.44 36.50 -21.02
CA PRO A 289 22.00 36.35 -21.13
C PRO A 289 21.49 35.16 -20.31
N LEU A 290 20.50 35.43 -19.42
CA LEU A 290 19.80 34.41 -18.67
C LEU A 290 18.66 33.85 -19.53
N GLN A 291 18.65 32.54 -19.72
CA GLN A 291 17.61 31.84 -20.45
C GLN A 291 16.77 31.01 -19.47
N ILE A 292 15.45 31.17 -19.48
CA ILE A 292 14.49 30.33 -18.79
C ILE A 292 14.02 29.27 -19.78
N SER A 293 14.61 28.05 -19.69
CA SER A 293 14.44 26.99 -20.67
C SER A 293 13.17 26.19 -20.47
N LYS A 294 12.69 26.07 -19.21
CA LYS A 294 11.46 25.35 -18.86
C LYS A 294 10.73 26.04 -17.70
N LEU A 295 9.42 26.04 -17.77
CA LEU A 295 8.53 26.51 -16.70
C LEU A 295 7.38 25.51 -16.57
N GLN A 296 7.29 24.84 -15.43
CA GLN A 296 6.33 23.76 -15.18
C GLN A 296 5.49 24.03 -13.96
N VAL A 297 4.21 23.67 -14.03
CA VAL A 297 3.25 23.65 -12.92
C VAL A 297 2.62 22.28 -12.83
N PHE A 298 2.40 21.79 -11.60
CA PHE A 298 1.98 20.40 -11.34
C PHE A 298 0.56 20.31 -10.78
N ASN A 299 -0.14 21.43 -10.76
CA ASN A 299 -1.50 21.49 -10.25
C ASN A 299 -2.37 22.38 -11.18
N PRO A 300 -3.52 21.88 -11.63
CA PRO A 300 -4.41 22.63 -12.53
C PRO A 300 -5.00 23.91 -11.91
N ALA A 301 -4.85 24.08 -10.59
CA ALA A 301 -5.24 25.31 -9.92
C ALA A 301 -4.24 26.46 -10.17
N VAL A 302 -2.99 26.15 -10.52
CA VAL A 302 -1.92 27.13 -10.74
C VAL A 302 -1.73 27.35 -12.22
N GLY A 303 -1.75 28.58 -12.66
CA GLY A 303 -1.34 29.02 -13.98
C GLY A 303 -0.22 30.03 -13.88
N VAL A 304 0.71 29.97 -14.83
CA VAL A 304 1.85 30.90 -14.92
C VAL A 304 1.89 31.58 -16.29
N ALA A 305 2.34 32.82 -16.30
CA ALA A 305 2.59 33.56 -17.54
C ALA A 305 3.88 34.35 -17.40
N LEU A 306 4.79 34.14 -18.37
CA LEU A 306 6.06 34.81 -18.46
C LEU A 306 6.14 35.50 -19.84
N LYS A 307 6.42 36.82 -19.86
CA LYS A 307 6.46 37.57 -21.12
C LYS A 307 7.77 37.38 -21.88
N LYS A 308 8.86 37.14 -21.17
CA LYS A 308 10.21 37.11 -21.72
C LYS A 308 10.98 35.96 -21.06
N THR A 309 11.52 35.09 -21.86
CA THR A 309 12.28 33.89 -21.42
C THR A 309 13.79 34.07 -21.53
N ILE A 310 14.26 35.13 -22.23
CA ILE A 310 15.68 35.49 -22.32
C ILE A 310 15.83 36.92 -21.79
N LEU A 311 16.67 37.08 -20.76
CA LEU A 311 16.94 38.37 -20.12
C LEU A 311 18.40 38.75 -20.29
N GLN A 312 18.65 39.95 -20.83
CA GLN A 312 20.01 40.50 -20.90
C GLN A 312 20.53 40.82 -19.50
N PRO A 313 21.86 40.98 -19.30
CA PRO A 313 22.40 41.44 -18.03
C PRO A 313 21.71 42.67 -17.51
N GLY A 314 21.27 42.67 -16.26
CA GLY A 314 20.51 43.73 -15.58
C GLY A 314 19.02 43.78 -15.96
N GLU A 315 18.56 43.00 -16.93
CA GLU A 315 17.17 43.01 -17.37
C GLU A 315 16.26 42.25 -16.39
N SER A 316 15.00 42.68 -16.30
CA SER A 316 13.97 42.04 -15.49
C SER A 316 12.72 41.70 -16.27
N THR A 317 12.00 40.66 -15.88
CA THR A 317 10.67 40.31 -16.36
C THR A 317 9.74 39.97 -15.19
N ARG A 318 8.44 39.86 -15.46
CA ARG A 318 7.44 39.48 -14.47
C ARG A 318 6.90 38.10 -14.78
N LEU A 319 7.03 37.20 -13.81
CA LEU A 319 6.31 35.93 -13.77
C LEU A 319 4.98 36.17 -13.06
N ARG A 320 3.90 36.09 -13.82
CA ARG A 320 2.56 36.17 -13.25
C ARG A 320 2.08 34.80 -12.83
N VAL A 321 1.84 34.63 -11.52
CA VAL A 321 1.23 33.45 -10.93
C VAL A 321 -0.25 33.71 -10.74
N THR A 322 -1.09 32.79 -11.18
CA THR A 322 -2.54 32.83 -11.03
C THR A 322 -3.02 31.56 -10.35
N VAL A 323 -3.83 31.67 -9.32
CA VAL A 323 -4.48 30.53 -8.67
C VAL A 323 -5.99 30.62 -8.81
N LEU A 324 -6.62 29.54 -9.26
CA LEU A 324 -8.07 29.40 -9.41
C LEU A 324 -8.66 28.57 -8.27
N LYS A 325 -9.50 29.18 -7.44
CA LYS A 325 -10.12 28.53 -6.26
C LYS A 325 -10.90 27.25 -6.63
N LYS A 326 -11.63 27.26 -7.74
CA LYS A 326 -12.44 26.12 -8.20
C LYS A 326 -11.64 24.85 -8.47
N ASN A 327 -10.34 24.98 -8.77
CA ASN A 327 -9.43 23.89 -9.09
C ASN A 327 -8.59 23.44 -7.89
N LEU A 328 -8.67 24.15 -6.74
CA LEU A 328 -8.06 23.73 -5.49
C LEU A 328 -8.88 22.57 -4.94
N GLY A 329 -8.34 21.35 -4.98
CA GLY A 329 -8.99 20.17 -4.38
C GLY A 329 -9.14 20.31 -2.85
N LYS A 330 -9.97 19.46 -2.24
CA LYS A 330 -10.19 19.42 -0.78
C LYS A 330 -8.93 19.04 0.03
N LYS A 331 -7.94 18.40 -0.59
CA LYS A 331 -6.67 18.01 0.05
C LYS A 331 -5.66 19.15 -0.06
N LYS A 332 -5.00 19.51 1.05
CA LYS A 332 -3.82 20.40 1.05
C LYS A 332 -2.75 19.76 0.16
N ARG A 333 -2.53 20.33 -1.02
CA ARG A 333 -1.44 19.95 -1.92
C ARG A 333 -0.45 21.09 -1.97
N HIS A 334 0.85 20.78 -1.87
CA HIS A 334 1.89 21.75 -2.15
C HIS A 334 1.79 22.15 -3.63
N LEU A 335 1.55 23.44 -3.85
CA LEU A 335 1.52 24.02 -5.19
C LEU A 335 2.93 24.53 -5.47
N ARG A 336 3.62 23.93 -6.43
CA ARG A 336 4.98 24.29 -6.80
C ARG A 336 5.04 24.72 -8.26
N ILE A 337 5.92 25.65 -8.54
CA ILE A 337 6.32 26.04 -9.90
C ILE A 337 7.79 25.68 -10.01
N LEU A 338 8.17 24.91 -11.01
CA LEU A 338 9.55 24.56 -11.33
C LEU A 338 9.98 25.37 -12.54
N MET A 339 11.14 26.00 -12.43
CA MET A 339 11.78 26.74 -13.52
C MET A 339 13.19 26.19 -13.72
N ILE A 340 13.57 25.91 -14.96
CA ILE A 340 14.91 25.52 -15.34
C ILE A 340 15.56 26.63 -16.13
N THR A 341 16.79 26.97 -15.76
CA THR A 341 17.56 28.09 -16.32
C THR A 341 18.96 27.64 -16.72
N ASN A 342 19.65 28.52 -17.46
CA ASN A 342 21.07 28.35 -17.78
C ASN A 342 22.02 29.00 -16.76
N ASP A 343 21.55 29.34 -15.58
CA ASP A 343 22.39 29.76 -14.44
C ASP A 343 23.10 28.53 -13.87
N PRO A 344 24.44 28.44 -13.92
CA PRO A 344 25.17 27.25 -13.47
C PRO A 344 25.16 27.09 -11.94
N VAL A 345 24.86 28.16 -11.18
CA VAL A 345 24.76 28.12 -9.72
C VAL A 345 23.34 27.76 -9.29
N GLN A 346 22.32 28.21 -10.03
CA GLN A 346 20.92 27.96 -9.73
C GLN A 346 20.13 27.49 -10.99
N PRO A 347 20.49 26.32 -11.54
CA PRO A 347 19.83 25.83 -12.75
C PRO A 347 18.38 25.44 -12.52
N LYS A 348 18.04 25.04 -11.28
CA LYS A 348 16.72 24.70 -10.80
C LYS A 348 16.20 25.73 -9.82
N VAL A 349 15.06 26.33 -10.12
CA VAL A 349 14.36 27.28 -9.25
C VAL A 349 12.99 26.73 -8.93
N GLU A 350 12.70 26.58 -7.64
CA GLU A 350 11.38 26.20 -7.15
C GLU A 350 10.70 27.41 -6.50
N ILE A 351 9.43 27.62 -6.83
CA ILE A 351 8.58 28.63 -6.23
C ILE A 351 7.42 27.96 -5.53
N ASP A 352 7.36 28.11 -4.21
CA ASP A 352 6.29 27.58 -3.37
C ASP A 352 5.07 28.50 -3.40
N VAL A 353 3.91 27.95 -3.72
CA VAL A 353 2.65 28.69 -3.72
C VAL A 353 1.75 28.10 -2.62
N LYS A 354 1.47 28.90 -1.60
CA LYS A 354 0.48 28.54 -0.60
C LYS A 354 -0.88 29.11 -1.00
N ALA A 355 -1.87 28.24 -1.10
CA ALA A 355 -3.24 28.62 -1.40
C ALA A 355 -4.21 27.65 -0.71
N THR A 356 -5.08 28.20 0.15
CA THR A 356 -6.15 27.46 0.80
C THR A 356 -7.48 28.12 0.51
N SER A 357 -8.55 27.33 0.34
CA SER A 357 -9.89 27.84 0.06
C SER A 357 -10.73 28.11 1.32
N ASN A 358 -10.28 27.61 2.48
CA ASN A 358 -10.98 27.76 3.76
C ASN A 358 -10.17 28.63 4.72
N GLU A 359 -10.86 29.44 5.52
CA GLU A 359 -10.26 30.02 6.72
C GLU A 359 -9.85 28.89 7.64
N SER A 360 -8.56 28.79 7.96
CA SER A 360 -8.12 27.98 9.08
C SER A 360 -8.63 28.68 10.34
N HIS A 361 -9.70 28.16 10.94
CA HIS A 361 -9.96 28.47 12.34
C HIS A 361 -8.76 27.90 13.13
N ASN A 362 -7.95 28.80 13.67
CA ASN A 362 -7.02 28.53 14.75
C ASN A 362 -7.80 28.21 16.01
#